data_a6e2f9f4cb50bfc37d2caf825a1510be
#
_entry.id   a6e2f9f4cb50bfc37d2caf825a1510be
#
_cell.length_a   1.000
_cell.length_b   1.000
_cell.length_c   1.000
_cell.angle_alpha   90.00
_cell.angle_beta   90.00
_cell.angle_gamma   90.00
#
_symmetry.space_group_name_H-M   'P 1'
#
loop_
_entity.id
_entity.type
_entity.pdbx_description
1 polymer ?
#
loop_
_entity_poly.entity_id
_entity_poly.type
_entity_poly.pdbx_seq_one_letter_code
_entity_poly.pdbx_strand_id
1 'polypeptide(L)'
;PTGWQQDSAVVRFSGGTDTGTSLPDWSAAPGDYGSGIHHYEYSINGGAWTGCPVGDPTVTITAGGETTVTARVVDGAGNASGQTATAKVYIDPAPPNVPGITLSTEQWTNSTVTVAIKDNGDAHSGVARTEYSLDGGSWTTYSDVLSIADHGKHTVSARAIDNVGRISGTASKTALVDKVAPVISKVEQQPDSGHTEMTLAVTATDADSGV
;
A
#
# COMPACT_ATOMS: atom_id res chain seq x y z
N PRO A 1 18.63 6.57 -4.72
CA PRO A 1 17.82 6.34 -3.50
C PRO A 1 18.03 4.92 -3.02
N THR A 2 18.14 4.75 -1.70
CA THR A 2 18.42 3.45 -1.06
C THR A 2 17.15 2.74 -0.58
N GLY A 3 15.96 3.20 -0.95
CA GLY A 3 14.68 2.63 -0.55
C GLY A 3 13.61 2.78 -1.64
N TRP A 4 12.43 2.29 -1.35
CA TRP A 4 11.27 2.40 -2.22
C TRP A 4 10.88 3.86 -2.49
N GLN A 5 10.48 4.16 -3.74
CA GLN A 5 10.00 5.46 -4.20
C GLN A 5 8.57 5.30 -4.72
N GLN A 6 7.75 6.35 -4.63
CA GLN A 6 6.33 6.28 -5.01
C GLN A 6 6.10 6.09 -6.53
N ASP A 7 6.68 6.95 -7.36
CA ASP A 7 6.30 7.02 -8.78
C ASP A 7 7.49 6.82 -9.72
N SER A 8 8.63 7.38 -9.37
CA SER A 8 9.81 7.37 -10.21
C SER A 8 11.07 7.65 -9.41
N ALA A 9 12.21 7.25 -9.98
CA ALA A 9 13.52 7.67 -9.51
C ALA A 9 14.40 8.04 -10.68
N VAL A 10 15.21 9.07 -10.48
CA VAL A 10 16.23 9.49 -11.46
C VAL A 10 17.57 8.88 -11.04
N VAL A 11 18.17 8.12 -11.95
CA VAL A 11 19.53 7.63 -11.84
C VAL A 11 20.43 8.56 -12.64
N ARG A 12 21.40 9.18 -11.96
CA ARG A 12 22.40 10.04 -12.59
C ARG A 12 23.73 9.30 -12.69
N PHE A 13 24.36 9.35 -13.85
CA PHE A 13 25.68 8.79 -14.07
C PHE A 13 26.74 9.87 -13.83
N SER A 14 27.85 9.51 -13.21
CA SER A 14 28.98 10.43 -12.99
C SER A 14 30.25 9.65 -12.81
N GLY A 15 31.39 10.33 -13.03
CA GLY A 15 32.71 9.73 -12.95
C GLY A 15 33.11 9.03 -14.26
N GLY A 16 34.19 8.34 -14.21
CA GLY A 16 34.88 7.80 -15.37
C GLY A 16 36.04 8.74 -15.77
N THR A 17 37.12 8.14 -16.18
CA THR A 17 38.29 8.83 -16.72
C THR A 17 38.72 8.08 -17.96
N ASP A 18 39.01 8.81 -19.02
CA ASP A 18 39.76 8.28 -20.16
C ASP A 18 41.21 8.74 -19.98
N THR A 19 42.03 7.84 -19.43
CA THR A 19 43.47 8.07 -19.31
C THR A 19 44.14 7.31 -20.43
N GLY A 20 44.26 7.96 -21.57
CA GLY A 20 45.11 7.44 -22.67
C GLY A 20 46.53 7.18 -22.17
N THR A 21 47.08 6.00 -22.47
CA THR A 21 48.52 5.79 -22.36
C THR A 21 49.18 6.71 -23.37
N SER A 22 49.85 7.74 -22.86
CA SER A 22 50.64 8.64 -23.68
C SER A 22 51.63 7.84 -24.53
N LEU A 23 51.41 7.76 -25.81
CA LEU A 23 52.51 7.58 -26.72
C LEU A 23 53.36 8.87 -26.62
N PRO A 24 54.69 8.79 -26.61
CA PRO A 24 55.53 9.96 -26.57
C PRO A 24 55.42 10.70 -27.91
N ASP A 25 54.41 11.53 -28.04
CA ASP A 25 54.29 12.50 -29.12
C ASP A 25 54.69 13.87 -28.58
N TRP A 26 55.81 14.33 -29.02
CA TRP A 26 56.44 15.61 -28.71
C TRP A 26 55.74 16.82 -29.32
N SER A 27 54.60 16.64 -29.98
CA SER A 27 53.80 17.69 -30.59
C SER A 27 52.49 18.00 -29.83
N ALA A 28 52.13 17.22 -28.81
CA ALA A 28 50.92 17.40 -28.06
C ALA A 28 51.12 18.30 -26.82
N ALA A 29 50.16 19.15 -26.50
CA ALA A 29 50.20 19.97 -25.31
C ALA A 29 50.12 19.06 -24.06
N PRO A 30 50.83 19.41 -22.96
CA PRO A 30 50.79 18.59 -21.73
C PRO A 30 49.39 18.52 -21.18
N GLY A 31 48.78 17.34 -21.20
CA GLY A 31 47.53 17.05 -20.49
C GLY A 31 46.37 16.45 -21.29
N ASP A 32 46.49 16.25 -22.59
CA ASP A 32 45.35 15.79 -23.41
C ASP A 32 45.77 14.57 -24.28
N TYR A 33 45.74 13.40 -23.68
CA TYR A 33 46.18 12.15 -24.33
C TYR A 33 45.10 11.06 -24.43
N GLY A 34 43.85 11.39 -24.20
CA GLY A 34 42.71 10.48 -24.41
C GLY A 34 41.71 11.09 -25.37
N SER A 35 40.89 10.27 -26.02
CA SER A 35 39.78 10.75 -26.83
C SER A 35 38.66 11.38 -25.98
N GLY A 36 38.80 11.32 -24.66
CA GLY A 36 37.84 11.81 -23.69
C GLY A 36 36.57 10.93 -23.59
N ILE A 37 35.79 11.13 -22.56
CA ILE A 37 34.50 10.48 -22.46
C ILE A 37 33.53 11.17 -23.42
N HIS A 38 33.00 10.41 -24.38
CA HIS A 38 32.04 10.90 -25.37
C HIS A 38 30.59 10.81 -24.84
N HIS A 39 30.22 9.67 -24.24
CA HIS A 39 28.90 9.49 -23.66
C HIS A 39 28.89 8.37 -22.62
N TYR A 40 27.80 8.33 -21.82
CA TYR A 40 27.47 7.19 -21.00
C TYR A 40 26.51 6.26 -21.75
N GLU A 41 26.58 4.98 -21.48
CA GLU A 41 25.57 4.02 -21.88
C GLU A 41 25.03 3.33 -20.64
N TYR A 42 23.74 3.04 -20.66
CA TYR A 42 23.09 2.27 -19.62
C TYR A 42 22.28 1.10 -20.19
N SER A 43 22.13 0.08 -19.37
CA SER A 43 21.27 -1.09 -19.62
C SER A 43 20.33 -1.24 -18.44
N ILE A 44 19.04 -1.49 -18.73
CA ILE A 44 18.01 -1.77 -17.74
C ILE A 44 17.77 -3.28 -17.74
N ASN A 45 17.88 -3.90 -16.54
CA ASN A 45 17.65 -5.33 -16.30
C ASN A 45 18.41 -6.24 -17.29
N GLY A 46 19.63 -5.84 -17.68
CA GLY A 46 20.46 -6.59 -18.63
C GLY A 46 20.00 -6.52 -20.10
N GLY A 47 19.11 -5.58 -20.43
CA GLY A 47 18.69 -5.33 -21.81
C GLY A 47 19.74 -4.64 -22.67
N ALA A 48 19.34 -4.13 -23.82
CA ALA A 48 20.19 -3.42 -24.73
C ALA A 48 20.81 -2.16 -24.11
N TRP A 49 22.03 -1.80 -24.56
CA TRP A 49 22.69 -0.56 -24.18
C TRP A 49 22.04 0.65 -24.87
N THR A 50 21.82 1.69 -24.11
CA THR A 50 21.23 2.95 -24.56
C THR A 50 22.19 4.09 -24.23
N GLY A 51 22.47 4.93 -25.19
CA GLY A 51 23.36 6.08 -25.01
C GLY A 51 22.69 7.21 -24.24
N CYS A 52 23.49 7.89 -23.42
CA CYS A 52 23.10 9.06 -22.64
C CYS A 52 24.24 10.11 -22.72
N PRO A 53 23.95 11.37 -23.12
CA PRO A 53 25.00 12.39 -23.31
C PRO A 53 25.62 12.80 -21.98
N VAL A 54 26.90 13.21 -21.99
CA VAL A 54 27.62 13.64 -20.78
C VAL A 54 27.06 14.92 -20.15
N GLY A 55 26.37 15.75 -20.91
CA GLY A 55 25.81 17.03 -20.41
C GLY A 55 24.71 16.87 -19.36
N ASP A 56 23.85 15.86 -19.49
CA ASP A 56 22.85 15.47 -18.49
C ASP A 56 22.67 13.94 -18.47
N PRO A 57 23.62 13.22 -17.90
CA PRO A 57 23.63 11.77 -17.92
C PRO A 57 22.68 11.16 -16.92
N THR A 58 21.40 11.15 -17.25
CA THR A 58 20.33 10.64 -16.39
C THR A 58 19.40 9.69 -17.12
N VAL A 59 18.81 8.77 -16.35
CA VAL A 59 17.66 7.95 -16.76
C VAL A 59 16.61 7.97 -15.67
N THR A 60 15.34 8.11 -16.05
CA THR A 60 14.20 8.03 -15.14
C THR A 60 13.62 6.62 -15.18
N ILE A 61 13.49 6.00 -14.01
CA ILE A 61 12.88 4.69 -13.82
C ILE A 61 11.48 4.89 -13.25
N THR A 62 10.48 4.34 -13.92
CA THR A 62 9.06 4.40 -13.53
C THR A 62 8.42 3.01 -13.38
N ALA A 63 9.11 1.96 -13.81
CA ALA A 63 8.60 0.61 -13.71
C ALA A 63 8.49 0.18 -12.25
N GLY A 64 7.30 -0.33 -11.84
CA GLY A 64 7.10 -0.86 -10.50
C GLY A 64 7.98 -2.09 -10.22
N GLY A 65 8.41 -2.20 -8.96
CA GLY A 65 9.29 -3.26 -8.50
C GLY A 65 10.77 -2.88 -8.49
N GLU A 66 11.63 -3.89 -8.44
CA GLU A 66 13.07 -3.74 -8.50
C GLU A 66 13.53 -3.59 -9.96
N THR A 67 14.29 -2.54 -10.24
CA THR A 67 14.97 -2.32 -11.53
C THR A 67 16.47 -2.23 -11.30
N THR A 68 17.24 -3.03 -12.05
CA THR A 68 18.70 -2.95 -12.07
C THR A 68 19.13 -2.06 -13.23
N VAL A 69 19.89 -1.00 -12.94
CA VAL A 69 20.50 -0.11 -13.92
C VAL A 69 21.99 -0.34 -13.90
N THR A 70 22.55 -0.75 -15.05
CA THR A 70 23.98 -0.92 -15.25
C THR A 70 24.48 0.15 -16.20
N ALA A 71 25.61 0.79 -15.90
CA ALA A 71 26.19 1.86 -16.73
C ALA A 71 27.61 1.56 -17.09
N ARG A 72 28.05 2.09 -18.25
CA ARG A 72 29.43 2.14 -18.75
C ARG A 72 29.69 3.46 -19.44
N VAL A 73 30.97 3.76 -19.69
CA VAL A 73 31.37 4.93 -20.44
C VAL A 73 31.92 4.52 -21.82
N VAL A 74 31.73 5.40 -22.77
CA VAL A 74 32.29 5.23 -24.15
C VAL A 74 33.13 6.46 -24.49
N ASP A 75 34.34 6.24 -25.02
CA ASP A 75 35.25 7.28 -25.43
C ASP A 75 34.93 7.88 -26.82
N GLY A 76 35.63 8.90 -27.22
CA GLY A 76 35.48 9.54 -28.53
C GLY A 76 35.91 8.66 -29.73
N ALA A 77 36.63 7.58 -29.48
CA ALA A 77 37.00 6.58 -30.50
C ALA A 77 35.99 5.43 -30.61
N GLY A 78 34.97 5.38 -29.72
CA GLY A 78 33.94 4.36 -29.71
C GLY A 78 34.26 3.14 -28.85
N ASN A 79 35.30 3.19 -28.00
CA ASN A 79 35.61 2.09 -27.09
C ASN A 79 34.76 2.19 -25.83
N ALA A 80 34.07 1.11 -25.46
CA ALA A 80 33.35 1.03 -24.23
C ALA A 80 34.22 0.53 -23.07
N SER A 81 34.01 1.06 -21.86
CA SER A 81 34.76 0.61 -20.69
C SER A 81 34.51 -0.88 -20.41
N GLY A 82 35.58 -1.60 -20.03
CA GLY A 82 35.47 -3.01 -19.61
C GLY A 82 34.83 -3.21 -18.25
N GLN A 83 34.75 -2.15 -17.43
CA GLN A 83 34.11 -2.14 -16.15
C GLN A 83 32.73 -1.44 -16.23
N THR A 84 31.77 -1.91 -15.42
CA THR A 84 30.44 -1.35 -15.34
C THR A 84 30.12 -0.98 -13.89
N ALA A 85 29.25 0.04 -13.73
CA ALA A 85 28.65 0.38 -12.45
C ALA A 85 27.19 -0.08 -12.44
N THR A 86 26.72 -0.57 -11.30
CA THR A 86 25.35 -1.08 -11.17
C THR A 86 24.66 -0.45 -9.96
N ALA A 87 23.40 -0.05 -10.16
CA ALA A 87 22.52 0.43 -9.11
C ALA A 87 21.16 -0.29 -9.16
N LYS A 88 20.54 -0.50 -8.01
CA LYS A 88 19.17 -0.99 -7.90
C LYS A 88 18.24 0.16 -7.54
N VAL A 89 17.09 0.19 -8.18
CA VAL A 89 16.03 1.18 -7.98
C VAL A 89 14.75 0.43 -7.68
N TYR A 90 13.99 0.91 -6.70
CA TYR A 90 12.74 0.30 -6.22
C TYR A 90 11.62 1.30 -6.36
N ILE A 91 10.60 0.99 -7.16
CA ILE A 91 9.44 1.86 -7.42
C ILE A 91 8.16 1.14 -6.99
N ASP A 92 7.35 1.83 -6.21
CA ASP A 92 6.02 1.38 -5.83
C ASP A 92 4.97 2.37 -6.35
N PRO A 93 4.37 2.09 -7.52
CA PRO A 93 3.41 3.01 -8.13
C PRO A 93 1.96 2.81 -7.65
N ALA A 94 1.69 1.79 -6.85
CA ALA A 94 0.33 1.39 -6.48
C ALA A 94 0.09 1.46 -4.96
N PRO A 95 -1.13 1.80 -4.50
CA PRO A 95 -1.48 1.66 -3.09
C PRO A 95 -1.67 0.19 -2.70
N PRO A 96 -1.64 -0.12 -1.38
CA PRO A 96 -1.92 -1.47 -0.89
C PRO A 96 -3.35 -1.90 -1.21
N ASN A 97 -3.58 -3.21 -1.14
CA ASN A 97 -4.92 -3.77 -1.26
C ASN A 97 -5.82 -3.32 -0.09
N VAL A 98 -7.11 -3.20 -0.36
CA VAL A 98 -8.11 -2.86 0.66
C VAL A 98 -8.14 -3.94 1.75
N PRO A 99 -8.05 -3.59 3.05
CA PRO A 99 -8.09 -4.56 4.14
C PRO A 99 -9.41 -5.33 4.20
N GLY A 100 -9.36 -6.53 4.73
CA GLY A 100 -10.55 -7.30 5.09
C GLY A 100 -11.02 -7.00 6.51
N ILE A 101 -12.33 -6.88 6.74
CA ILE A 101 -12.96 -6.76 8.06
C ILE A 101 -13.80 -7.99 8.31
N THR A 102 -13.61 -8.64 9.46
CA THR A 102 -14.40 -9.78 9.92
C THR A 102 -15.02 -9.45 11.26
N LEU A 103 -16.33 -9.62 11.37
CA LEU A 103 -17.11 -9.48 12.61
C LEU A 103 -17.39 -10.87 13.19
N SER A 104 -17.46 -11.00 14.53
CA SER A 104 -17.88 -12.24 15.17
C SER A 104 -19.33 -12.61 14.82
N THR A 105 -20.17 -11.61 14.52
CA THR A 105 -21.53 -11.76 13.97
C THR A 105 -21.90 -10.52 13.16
N GLU A 106 -22.72 -10.71 12.13
CA GLU A 106 -23.34 -9.63 11.34
C GLU A 106 -24.84 -9.45 11.70
N GLN A 107 -25.33 -10.20 12.69
CA GLN A 107 -26.69 -10.12 13.19
C GLN A 107 -26.71 -9.30 14.49
N TRP A 108 -27.89 -8.78 14.81
CA TRP A 108 -28.12 -8.18 16.11
C TRP A 108 -27.76 -9.14 17.24
N THR A 109 -27.07 -8.66 18.26
CA THR A 109 -26.69 -9.45 19.44
C THR A 109 -26.71 -8.60 20.70
N ASN A 110 -27.05 -9.20 21.80
CA ASN A 110 -26.92 -8.59 23.15
C ASN A 110 -25.49 -8.76 23.71
N SER A 111 -24.60 -9.40 22.98
CA SER A 111 -23.21 -9.64 23.37
C SER A 111 -22.26 -8.64 22.70
N THR A 112 -21.01 -8.62 23.13
CA THR A 112 -19.94 -7.85 22.48
C THR A 112 -19.64 -8.41 21.08
N VAL A 113 -19.56 -7.53 20.08
CA VAL A 113 -19.09 -7.88 18.74
C VAL A 113 -17.59 -7.65 18.68
N THR A 114 -16.83 -8.69 18.33
CA THR A 114 -15.40 -8.57 18.07
C THR A 114 -15.15 -8.33 16.59
N VAL A 115 -14.16 -7.47 16.28
CA VAL A 115 -13.80 -7.07 14.93
C VAL A 115 -12.34 -7.38 14.68
N ALA A 116 -12.08 -8.26 13.74
CA ALA A 116 -10.73 -8.54 13.26
C ALA A 116 -10.51 -7.85 11.90
N ILE A 117 -9.37 -7.17 11.75
CA ILE A 117 -8.96 -6.52 10.51
C ILE A 117 -7.67 -7.17 10.03
N LYS A 118 -7.64 -7.53 8.76
CA LYS A 118 -6.49 -8.14 8.12
C LYS A 118 -6.10 -7.33 6.90
N ASP A 119 -4.82 -6.96 6.78
CA ASP A 119 -4.30 -6.44 5.54
C ASP A 119 -4.32 -7.54 4.45
N ASN A 120 -4.49 -7.13 3.20
CA ASN A 120 -4.49 -8.01 2.04
C ASN A 120 -3.22 -7.83 1.20
N GLY A 121 -2.16 -7.29 1.83
CA GLY A 121 -0.85 -7.13 1.23
C GLY A 121 -0.73 -5.94 0.30
N ASP A 122 0.47 -5.80 -0.20
CA ASP A 122 0.90 -4.82 -1.19
C ASP A 122 1.84 -5.50 -2.19
N ALA A 123 1.84 -5.03 -3.43
CA ALA A 123 2.59 -5.69 -4.51
C ALA A 123 4.09 -5.41 -4.48
N HIS A 124 4.52 -4.29 -3.89
CA HIS A 124 5.90 -3.81 -4.01
C HIS A 124 6.54 -3.45 -2.68
N SER A 125 6.23 -2.30 -2.09
CA SER A 125 6.91 -1.83 -0.88
C SER A 125 6.43 -2.53 0.40
N GLY A 126 5.28 -3.20 0.35
CA GLY A 126 4.64 -3.87 1.47
C GLY A 126 3.81 -2.94 2.35
N VAL A 127 2.92 -3.51 3.16
CA VAL A 127 2.06 -2.76 4.08
C VAL A 127 2.87 -2.31 5.29
N ALA A 128 2.88 -1.00 5.54
CA ALA A 128 3.51 -0.41 6.72
C ALA A 128 2.62 -0.52 7.95
N ARG A 129 1.30 -0.27 7.77
CA ARG A 129 0.29 -0.38 8.84
C ARG A 129 -1.12 -0.46 8.28
N THR A 130 -2.01 -0.99 9.10
CA THR A 130 -3.46 -0.91 8.90
C THR A 130 -4.04 0.07 9.92
N GLU A 131 -5.01 0.87 9.49
CA GLU A 131 -5.72 1.82 10.35
C GLU A 131 -7.21 1.54 10.32
N TYR A 132 -7.90 1.87 11.42
CA TYR A 132 -9.35 1.81 11.51
C TYR A 132 -9.93 3.13 12.02
N SER A 133 -11.20 3.35 11.72
CA SER A 133 -12.05 4.40 12.26
C SER A 133 -13.35 3.76 12.73
N LEU A 134 -13.80 4.13 13.92
CA LEU A 134 -15.10 3.73 14.49
C LEU A 134 -16.05 4.93 14.41
N ASP A 135 -17.23 4.70 13.83
CA ASP A 135 -18.32 5.68 13.68
C ASP A 135 -17.89 7.02 13.05
N GLY A 136 -16.95 6.96 12.10
CA GLY A 136 -16.43 8.15 11.44
C GLY A 136 -15.48 8.99 12.28
N GLY A 137 -15.01 8.47 13.42
CA GLY A 137 -13.98 9.11 14.24
C GLY A 137 -12.61 9.13 13.59
N SER A 138 -11.61 9.56 14.34
CA SER A 138 -10.22 9.63 13.85
C SER A 138 -9.66 8.27 13.49
N TRP A 139 -8.78 8.22 12.48
CA TRP A 139 -8.04 7.02 12.13
C TRP A 139 -7.03 6.65 13.20
N THR A 140 -7.04 5.40 13.62
CA THR A 140 -6.16 4.83 14.64
C THR A 140 -5.46 3.59 14.08
N THR A 141 -4.18 3.41 14.39
CA THR A 141 -3.45 2.20 13.98
C THR A 141 -4.09 0.97 14.61
N TYR A 142 -4.39 -0.02 13.77
CA TYR A 142 -4.90 -1.31 14.21
C TYR A 142 -3.75 -2.19 14.68
N SER A 143 -3.82 -2.65 15.92
CA SER A 143 -2.81 -3.53 16.52
C SER A 143 -3.41 -4.78 17.13
N ASP A 144 -4.71 -4.77 17.45
CA ASP A 144 -5.39 -5.88 18.13
C ASP A 144 -6.89 -5.89 17.80
N VAL A 145 -7.55 -7.01 18.07
CA VAL A 145 -8.99 -7.20 17.86
C VAL A 145 -9.79 -6.16 18.63
N LEU A 146 -10.69 -5.45 17.93
CA LEU A 146 -11.57 -4.46 18.54
C LEU A 146 -12.75 -5.17 19.21
N SER A 147 -13.25 -4.57 20.29
CA SER A 147 -14.44 -5.03 21.03
C SER A 147 -15.48 -3.91 21.04
N ILE A 148 -16.64 -4.16 20.45
CA ILE A 148 -17.77 -3.23 20.39
C ILE A 148 -18.86 -3.78 21.32
N ALA A 149 -19.10 -3.10 22.43
CA ALA A 149 -20.03 -3.50 23.47
C ALA A 149 -21.21 -2.53 23.66
N ASP A 150 -21.06 -1.30 23.17
CA ASP A 150 -22.09 -0.27 23.31
C ASP A 150 -23.31 -0.60 22.44
N HIS A 151 -24.50 -0.20 22.95
CA HIS A 151 -25.74 -0.40 22.24
C HIS A 151 -25.83 0.50 21.01
N GLY A 152 -26.24 -0.08 19.87
CA GLY A 152 -26.48 0.63 18.62
C GLY A 152 -25.84 -0.02 17.40
N LYS A 153 -25.85 0.73 16.32
CA LYS A 153 -25.17 0.41 15.05
C LYS A 153 -23.82 1.12 15.02
N HIS A 154 -22.76 0.34 14.93
CA HIS A 154 -21.40 0.86 14.92
C HIS A 154 -20.72 0.53 13.60
N THR A 155 -20.28 1.56 12.88
CA THR A 155 -19.58 1.38 11.61
C THR A 155 -18.07 1.35 11.84
N VAL A 156 -17.45 0.22 11.50
CA VAL A 156 -15.99 0.09 11.47
C VAL A 156 -15.51 0.26 10.03
N SER A 157 -14.63 1.22 9.82
CA SER A 157 -13.94 1.43 8.56
C SER A 157 -12.47 1.09 8.71
N ALA A 158 -11.84 0.51 7.68
CA ALA A 158 -10.43 0.14 7.69
C ALA A 158 -9.75 0.51 6.39
N ARG A 159 -8.46 0.89 6.48
CA ARG A 159 -7.57 1.15 5.35
C ARG A 159 -6.17 0.68 5.66
N ALA A 160 -5.36 0.43 4.63
CA ALA A 160 -3.95 0.08 4.74
C ALA A 160 -3.08 1.21 4.18
N ILE A 161 -1.85 1.32 4.69
CA ILE A 161 -0.85 2.28 4.24
C ILE A 161 0.43 1.50 3.99
N ASP A 162 1.06 1.71 2.83
CA ASP A 162 2.31 1.07 2.44
C ASP A 162 3.55 1.77 2.99
N ASN A 163 4.73 1.21 2.69
CA ASN A 163 6.01 1.76 3.15
C ASN A 163 6.46 3.01 2.38
N VAL A 164 5.75 3.42 1.32
CA VAL A 164 5.98 4.70 0.63
C VAL A 164 4.91 5.75 0.97
N GLY A 165 3.93 5.41 1.83
CA GLY A 165 2.91 6.32 2.34
C GLY A 165 1.64 6.41 1.50
N ARG A 166 1.42 5.50 0.53
CA ARG A 166 0.16 5.42 -0.22
C ARG A 166 -0.93 4.76 0.62
N ILE A 167 -2.15 5.19 0.42
CA ILE A 167 -3.32 4.75 1.19
C ILE A 167 -4.24 3.93 0.28
N SER A 168 -4.66 2.75 0.75
CA SER A 168 -5.64 1.90 0.07
C SER A 168 -7.04 2.54 -0.01
N GLY A 169 -7.92 1.93 -0.75
CA GLY A 169 -9.36 2.12 -0.56
C GLY A 169 -9.79 1.74 0.85
N THR A 170 -11.01 2.17 1.24
CA THR A 170 -11.59 1.90 2.57
C THR A 170 -12.56 0.74 2.50
N ALA A 171 -12.41 -0.25 3.39
CA ALA A 171 -13.44 -1.23 3.71
C ALA A 171 -14.30 -0.72 4.85
N SER A 172 -15.59 -1.12 4.90
CA SER A 172 -16.47 -0.80 6.03
C SER A 172 -17.42 -1.95 6.32
N LYS A 173 -17.69 -2.17 7.61
CA LYS A 173 -18.73 -3.09 8.12
C LYS A 173 -19.43 -2.50 9.32
N THR A 174 -20.69 -2.92 9.54
CA THR A 174 -21.51 -2.46 10.67
C THR A 174 -21.69 -3.58 11.67
N ALA A 175 -21.30 -3.33 12.91
CA ALA A 175 -21.62 -4.16 14.08
C ALA A 175 -22.97 -3.72 14.64
N LEU A 176 -23.80 -4.70 15.04
CA LEU A 176 -25.16 -4.50 15.50
C LEU A 176 -25.28 -5.02 16.94
N VAL A 177 -25.37 -4.12 17.92
CA VAL A 177 -25.43 -4.46 19.34
C VAL A 177 -26.73 -3.94 19.94
N ASP A 178 -27.58 -4.85 20.42
CA ASP A 178 -28.82 -4.50 21.07
C ASP A 178 -28.78 -4.91 22.56
N LYS A 179 -28.82 -3.92 23.45
CA LYS A 179 -28.83 -4.09 24.91
C LYS A 179 -30.21 -3.80 25.52
N VAL A 180 -31.18 -3.45 24.68
CA VAL A 180 -32.50 -3.08 25.12
C VAL A 180 -33.43 -4.30 24.99
N ALA A 181 -34.17 -4.61 26.04
CA ALA A 181 -35.13 -5.68 25.99
C ALA A 181 -36.44 -5.20 25.32
N PRO A 182 -37.19 -6.08 24.65
CA PRO A 182 -38.47 -5.73 24.08
C PRO A 182 -39.47 -5.31 25.18
N VAL A 183 -40.36 -4.40 24.83
CA VAL A 183 -41.40 -3.89 25.72
C VAL A 183 -42.73 -4.49 25.33
N ILE A 184 -43.42 -5.10 26.30
CA ILE A 184 -44.80 -5.53 26.12
C ILE A 184 -45.70 -4.29 26.20
N SER A 185 -46.34 -3.94 25.09
CA SER A 185 -47.23 -2.78 24.99
C SER A 185 -48.69 -3.12 25.28
N LYS A 186 -49.10 -4.38 25.10
CA LYS A 186 -50.45 -4.81 25.32
C LYS A 186 -50.53 -6.30 25.62
N VAL A 187 -51.40 -6.66 26.59
CA VAL A 187 -51.82 -8.04 26.87
C VAL A 187 -53.32 -8.08 26.84
N GLU A 188 -53.90 -8.91 26.00
CA GLU A 188 -55.34 -9.10 25.88
C GLU A 188 -55.69 -10.57 26.10
N GLN A 189 -56.71 -10.80 26.94
CA GLN A 189 -57.35 -12.10 27.03
C GLN A 189 -58.30 -12.25 25.83
N GLN A 190 -58.09 -13.28 25.02
CA GLN A 190 -59.03 -13.61 23.96
C GLN A 190 -60.23 -14.27 24.56
N PRO A 191 -61.46 -13.80 24.19
CA PRO A 191 -62.70 -14.44 24.69
C PRO A 191 -62.74 -15.86 24.14
N ASP A 192 -62.80 -16.83 25.05
CA ASP A 192 -62.93 -18.24 24.69
C ASP A 192 -64.38 -18.69 24.93
N SER A 193 -65.00 -19.18 23.86
CA SER A 193 -66.36 -19.69 23.91
C SER A 193 -66.36 -21.20 24.21
N GLY A 194 -66.14 -21.53 25.49
CA GLY A 194 -66.46 -22.87 25.98
C GLY A 194 -65.36 -23.92 25.99
N HIS A 195 -64.09 -23.51 25.92
CA HIS A 195 -62.95 -24.41 26.05
C HIS A 195 -62.23 -24.26 27.39
N THR A 196 -61.49 -25.26 27.82
CA THR A 196 -60.69 -25.26 29.06
C THR A 196 -59.35 -24.52 28.95
N GLU A 197 -59.04 -23.96 27.77
CA GLU A 197 -57.80 -23.23 27.48
C GLU A 197 -58.06 -21.73 27.40
N MET A 198 -57.15 -20.92 27.96
CA MET A 198 -57.16 -19.47 27.90
C MET A 198 -56.05 -19.00 26.99
N THR A 199 -56.36 -18.21 25.95
CA THR A 199 -55.38 -17.60 25.06
C THR A 199 -55.13 -16.16 25.47
N LEU A 200 -53.83 -15.80 25.68
CA LEU A 200 -53.38 -14.44 25.87
C LEU A 200 -52.71 -13.94 24.59
N ALA A 201 -53.23 -12.86 24.01
CA ALA A 201 -52.57 -12.14 22.93
C ALA A 201 -51.64 -11.09 23.55
N VAL A 202 -50.35 -11.16 23.20
CA VAL A 202 -49.35 -10.25 23.69
C VAL A 202 -48.82 -9.44 22.49
N THR A 203 -48.85 -8.12 22.62
CA THR A 203 -48.18 -7.21 21.67
C THR A 203 -46.92 -6.70 22.32
N ALA A 204 -45.79 -6.95 21.69
CA ALA A 204 -44.49 -6.44 22.12
C ALA A 204 -43.84 -5.61 21.00
N THR A 205 -42.95 -4.70 21.37
CA THR A 205 -42.18 -3.88 20.46
C THR A 205 -40.72 -3.86 20.90
N ASP A 206 -39.85 -3.89 19.94
CA ASP A 206 -38.41 -3.69 20.06
C ASP A 206 -37.94 -2.75 18.94
N ALA A 207 -37.09 -1.81 19.28
CA ALA A 207 -36.72 -0.74 18.36
C ALA A 207 -35.59 -1.16 17.40
N ASP A 208 -34.74 -2.11 17.80
CA ASP A 208 -33.50 -2.43 17.09
C ASP A 208 -33.49 -3.85 16.51
N SER A 209 -33.48 -4.88 17.35
CA SER A 209 -33.41 -6.28 16.88
C SER A 209 -34.78 -6.86 16.46
N GLY A 210 -35.85 -6.19 16.84
CA GLY A 210 -37.21 -6.67 16.63
C GLY A 210 -37.68 -7.71 17.68
N VAL A 211 -38.93 -8.14 17.54
CA VAL A 211 -39.60 -9.13 18.44
C VAL A 211 -39.87 -10.40 17.68
#